data_520c9d22b0230654d77fb6ff1e92419e
#
_entry.id   520c9d22b0230654d77fb6ff1e92419e
#
_cell.length_a   1.000
_cell.length_b   1.000
_cell.length_c   1.000
_cell.angle_alpha   90.00
_cell.angle_beta   90.00
_cell.angle_gamma   90.00
#
_symmetry.space_group_name_H-M   'P 1'
#
loop_
_entity.id
_entity.type
_entity.pdbx_description
1 polymer ?
#
loop_
_entity_poly.entity_id
_entity_poly.type
_entity_poly.pdbx_seq_one_letter_code
_entity_poly.pdbx_strand_id
1 'polypeptide(L)'
;MEKAKERKPDSSSPEVTRRGFFMKGAAAVAGASAVAAALSPLRHLTSDDIPSVEEFLQKHYKEMTDADKEQVFSRIRTAVAERHDGVEVNLTDPPPLDGVEFVYGLNLSRCIGCRKCVHACVEENNQSRAPEIQYIRVLEMEKGSIDVETADHHYDAPQVPDPDKYYMPVQCHQCAKPPCVKVCPVEATWQESDGIVVIDYDWCIGCRYCEAACPYWARRFNFTEPEIPSEHLNPNMGYLSNRPRQKGVMEKCTYCLHRTRVGRLPACLEVCPTGSRKFGNVLDPESEVAYILQHKRVYVLKEDVGTLPRFFYYFDERGSRYAEPITPADVGGDA
;
A
#
# COMPACT_ATOMS: atom_id res chain seq x y z
N MET A 1 45.66 48.78 21.93
CA MET A 1 44.72 49.64 22.71
C MET A 1 43.74 50.22 21.73
N GLU A 2 42.59 49.62 21.64
CA GLU A 2 41.48 50.17 20.85
C GLU A 2 40.18 49.86 21.62
N LYS A 3 39.44 50.94 21.90
CA LYS A 3 38.32 50.97 22.86
C LYS A 3 37.07 50.34 22.27
N ALA A 4 36.49 49.37 23.00
CA ALA A 4 35.17 48.84 22.76
C ALA A 4 34.10 49.95 22.94
N LYS A 5 33.22 50.10 21.92
CA LYS A 5 32.06 51.01 21.95
C LYS A 5 30.86 50.24 22.45
N GLU A 6 30.38 50.56 23.65
CA GLU A 6 29.12 50.13 24.20
C GLU A 6 27.95 50.63 23.33
N ARG A 7 27.10 49.68 22.88
CA ARG A 7 25.78 49.99 22.30
C ARG A 7 24.74 50.05 23.41
N LYS A 8 24.10 51.19 23.56
CA LYS A 8 22.90 51.38 24.38
C LYS A 8 21.71 50.63 23.73
N PRO A 9 20.80 50.03 24.51
CA PRO A 9 19.58 49.43 23.98
C PRO A 9 18.58 50.53 23.58
N ASP A 10 18.04 50.38 22.37
CA ASP A 10 17.02 51.23 21.81
C ASP A 10 15.65 50.79 22.39
N SER A 11 15.04 51.63 23.22
CA SER A 11 13.73 51.43 23.79
C SER A 11 12.67 52.20 22.99
N SER A 12 12.23 51.63 21.85
CA SER A 12 11.04 52.12 21.15
C SER A 12 9.96 51.04 21.15
N SER A 13 9.20 50.99 22.25
CA SER A 13 7.88 50.37 22.24
C SER A 13 6.94 51.28 21.39
N PRO A 14 6.19 50.68 20.44
CA PRO A 14 5.27 51.47 19.64
C PRO A 14 4.14 52.00 20.53
N GLU A 15 4.06 53.34 20.72
CA GLU A 15 2.93 53.98 21.37
C GLU A 15 1.64 53.65 20.62
N VAL A 16 0.72 52.95 21.29
CA VAL A 16 -0.63 52.70 20.78
C VAL A 16 -1.43 53.98 20.83
N THR A 17 -1.50 54.69 19.70
CA THR A 17 -2.32 55.90 19.58
C THR A 17 -3.82 55.52 19.69
N ARG A 18 -4.62 56.41 20.30
CA ARG A 18 -6.10 56.23 20.40
C ARG A 18 -6.72 55.88 19.04
N ARG A 19 -6.25 56.46 17.97
CA ARG A 19 -6.72 56.19 16.60
C ARG A 19 -6.41 54.75 16.15
N GLY A 20 -5.23 54.21 16.51
CA GLY A 20 -4.84 52.82 16.20
C GLY A 20 -5.64 51.79 17.01
N PHE A 21 -6.04 52.14 18.25
CA PHE A 21 -6.92 51.32 19.07
C PHE A 21 -8.34 51.21 18.50
N PHE A 22 -8.93 52.33 18.04
CA PHE A 22 -10.24 52.32 17.40
C PHE A 22 -10.24 51.60 16.04
N MET A 23 -9.18 51.71 15.24
CA MET A 23 -9.08 50.97 13.98
C MET A 23 -8.93 49.47 14.21
N LYS A 24 -8.17 49.02 15.22
CA LYS A 24 -8.07 47.59 15.59
C LYS A 24 -9.39 47.07 16.17
N GLY A 25 -10.11 47.88 16.95
CA GLY A 25 -11.45 47.54 17.45
C GLY A 25 -12.49 47.42 16.34
N ALA A 26 -12.48 48.31 15.37
CA ALA A 26 -13.38 48.24 14.21
C ALA A 26 -13.07 47.02 13.32
N ALA A 27 -11.81 46.66 13.13
CA ALA A 27 -11.41 45.45 12.41
C ALA A 27 -11.84 44.16 13.14
N ALA A 28 -11.80 44.16 14.49
CA ALA A 28 -12.25 43.03 15.28
C ALA A 28 -13.79 42.84 15.20
N VAL A 29 -14.54 43.93 15.21
CA VAL A 29 -16.02 43.90 15.06
C VAL A 29 -16.40 43.48 13.64
N ALA A 30 -15.71 43.96 12.61
CA ALA A 30 -15.92 43.50 11.22
C ALA A 30 -15.56 42.03 11.03
N GLY A 31 -14.49 41.55 11.68
CA GLY A 31 -14.14 40.16 11.71
C GLY A 31 -15.19 39.27 12.37
N ALA A 32 -15.71 39.68 13.52
CA ALA A 32 -16.80 38.99 14.22
C ALA A 32 -18.10 38.96 13.41
N SER A 33 -18.40 40.03 12.68
CA SER A 33 -19.56 40.07 11.78
C SER A 33 -19.42 39.17 10.56
N ALA A 34 -18.20 39.05 9.99
CA ALA A 34 -17.92 38.16 8.91
C ALA A 34 -18.01 36.67 9.34
N VAL A 35 -17.52 36.36 10.54
CA VAL A 35 -17.66 35.01 11.12
C VAL A 35 -19.13 34.70 11.41
N ALA A 36 -19.89 35.64 11.96
CA ALA A 36 -21.32 35.46 12.20
C ALA A 36 -22.12 35.29 10.90
N ALA A 37 -21.73 35.98 9.84
CA ALA A 37 -22.33 35.81 8.51
C ALA A 37 -21.97 34.46 7.88
N ALA A 38 -20.74 34.01 8.03
CA ALA A 38 -20.29 32.70 7.55
C ALA A 38 -20.97 31.54 8.31
N LEU A 39 -21.32 31.74 9.58
CA LEU A 39 -22.06 30.79 10.40
C LEU A 39 -23.58 30.89 10.25
N SER A 40 -24.09 31.89 9.51
CA SER A 40 -25.52 32.10 9.29
C SER A 40 -26.25 30.86 8.70
N PRO A 41 -25.70 30.07 7.78
CA PRO A 41 -26.32 28.83 7.29
C PRO A 41 -26.53 27.79 8.40
N LEU A 42 -25.75 27.84 9.47
CA LEU A 42 -25.83 26.87 10.57
C LEU A 42 -26.98 27.14 11.55
N ARG A 43 -27.67 28.30 11.43
CA ARG A 43 -28.79 28.68 12.30
C ARG A 43 -30.07 27.85 12.08
N HIS A 44 -30.11 27.09 10.99
CA HIS A 44 -31.22 26.21 10.64
C HIS A 44 -30.96 24.76 10.95
N LEU A 45 -29.74 24.39 11.45
CA LEU A 45 -29.45 23.06 11.90
C LEU A 45 -30.08 22.84 13.26
N THR A 46 -30.92 21.84 13.35
CA THR A 46 -31.47 21.35 14.63
C THR A 46 -30.42 20.45 15.30
N SER A 47 -30.55 20.15 16.58
CA SER A 47 -29.65 19.23 17.29
C SER A 47 -29.61 17.83 16.62
N ASP A 48 -30.68 17.49 15.90
CA ASP A 48 -30.80 16.17 15.21
C ASP A 48 -30.12 16.15 13.84
N ASP A 49 -29.79 17.33 13.29
CA ASP A 49 -29.07 17.49 12.02
C ASP A 49 -27.54 17.55 12.21
N ILE A 50 -27.08 17.71 13.46
CA ILE A 50 -25.65 17.72 13.78
C ILE A 50 -25.26 16.29 14.13
N PRO A 51 -24.44 15.63 13.29
CA PRO A 51 -23.94 14.29 13.64
C PRO A 51 -23.28 14.34 15.02
N SER A 52 -23.44 13.28 15.80
CA SER A 52 -22.78 13.19 17.09
C SER A 52 -21.27 13.39 16.92
N VAL A 53 -20.58 13.88 17.94
CA VAL A 53 -19.11 14.04 17.87
C VAL A 53 -18.44 12.71 17.51
N GLU A 54 -19.04 11.59 17.92
CA GLU A 54 -18.58 10.23 17.59
C GLU A 54 -18.82 9.88 16.11
N GLU A 55 -19.90 10.35 15.50
CA GLU A 55 -20.17 10.20 14.06
C GLU A 55 -19.32 11.15 13.22
N PHE A 56 -18.99 12.33 13.75
CA PHE A 56 -18.13 13.30 13.07
C PHE A 56 -16.65 12.91 13.15
N LEU A 57 -16.20 12.30 14.26
CA LEU A 57 -14.84 11.79 14.42
C LEU A 57 -14.79 10.37 13.90
N GLN A 58 -14.22 10.18 12.72
CA GLN A 58 -13.93 8.85 12.21
C GLN A 58 -13.04 8.09 13.20
N LYS A 59 -13.52 6.94 13.69
CA LYS A 59 -12.75 6.09 14.59
C LYS A 59 -11.62 5.39 13.81
N HIS A 60 -10.47 5.29 14.46
CA HIS A 60 -9.40 4.43 13.95
C HIS A 60 -9.89 2.97 13.87
N TYR A 61 -9.51 2.23 12.82
CA TYR A 61 -9.94 0.84 12.59
C TYR A 61 -9.83 -0.06 13.84
N LYS A 62 -8.74 0.08 14.59
CA LYS A 62 -8.50 -0.72 15.81
C LYS A 62 -9.48 -0.44 16.96
N GLU A 63 -10.17 0.68 16.92
CA GLU A 63 -11.15 1.13 17.92
C GLU A 63 -12.59 0.88 17.48
N MET A 64 -12.79 0.49 16.20
CA MET A 64 -14.12 0.21 15.65
C MET A 64 -14.70 -1.06 16.25
N THR A 65 -15.94 -0.97 16.73
CA THR A 65 -16.76 -2.12 17.03
C THR A 65 -17.29 -2.76 15.74
N ASP A 66 -17.87 -3.97 15.83
CA ASP A 66 -18.48 -4.63 14.67
C ASP A 66 -19.65 -3.80 14.10
N ALA A 67 -20.38 -3.07 14.95
CA ALA A 67 -21.43 -2.17 14.51
C ALA A 67 -20.87 -0.94 13.76
N ASP A 68 -19.77 -0.35 14.23
CA ASP A 68 -19.08 0.72 13.53
C ASP A 68 -18.57 0.25 12.17
N LYS A 69 -17.97 -0.94 12.11
CA LYS A 69 -17.49 -1.54 10.85
C LYS A 69 -18.62 -1.74 9.84
N GLU A 70 -19.79 -2.24 10.27
CA GLU A 70 -20.92 -2.45 9.37
C GLU A 70 -21.48 -1.13 8.81
N GLN A 71 -21.49 -0.06 9.60
CA GLN A 71 -21.86 1.28 9.10
C GLN A 71 -20.86 1.76 8.03
N VAL A 72 -19.55 1.59 8.28
CA VAL A 72 -18.51 1.95 7.32
C VAL A 72 -18.64 1.10 6.05
N PHE A 73 -18.89 -0.19 6.18
CA PHE A 73 -19.05 -1.11 5.05
C PHE A 73 -20.28 -0.76 4.21
N SER A 74 -21.41 -0.42 4.86
CA SER A 74 -22.61 0.04 4.15
C SER A 74 -22.33 1.29 3.34
N ARG A 75 -21.67 2.29 3.93
CA ARG A 75 -21.25 3.52 3.22
C ARG A 75 -20.35 3.20 2.03
N ILE A 76 -19.35 2.33 2.19
CA ILE A 76 -18.44 1.95 1.10
C ILE A 76 -19.20 1.22 -0.01
N ARG A 77 -20.10 0.27 0.31
CA ARG A 77 -20.93 -0.43 -0.69
C ARG A 77 -21.74 0.57 -1.51
N THR A 78 -22.40 1.52 -0.85
CA THR A 78 -23.16 2.56 -1.53
C THR A 78 -22.28 3.42 -2.44
N ALA A 79 -21.15 3.92 -1.94
CA ALA A 79 -20.25 4.76 -2.71
C ALA A 79 -19.63 4.02 -3.92
N VAL A 80 -19.33 2.72 -3.78
CA VAL A 80 -18.83 1.91 -4.89
C VAL A 80 -19.93 1.67 -5.92
N ALA A 81 -21.15 1.33 -5.49
CA ALA A 81 -22.29 1.12 -6.40
C ALA A 81 -22.61 2.40 -7.19
N GLU A 82 -22.62 3.57 -6.56
CA GLU A 82 -22.83 4.86 -7.24
C GLU A 82 -21.76 5.18 -8.28
N ARG A 83 -20.50 4.79 -8.02
CA ARG A 83 -19.36 5.06 -8.92
C ARG A 83 -19.25 4.05 -10.04
N HIS A 84 -19.73 2.83 -9.87
CA HIS A 84 -19.54 1.69 -10.77
C HIS A 84 -20.87 1.09 -11.24
N ASP A 85 -21.74 1.90 -11.82
CA ASP A 85 -22.96 1.49 -12.55
C ASP A 85 -23.88 0.54 -11.75
N GLY A 86 -23.93 0.68 -10.43
CA GLY A 86 -24.78 -0.13 -9.54
C GLY A 86 -24.24 -1.54 -9.23
N VAL A 87 -22.95 -1.79 -9.44
CA VAL A 87 -22.35 -3.09 -9.13
C VAL A 87 -22.51 -3.40 -7.64
N GLU A 88 -23.13 -4.54 -7.35
CA GLU A 88 -23.22 -5.04 -5.98
C GLU A 88 -21.86 -5.60 -5.52
N VAL A 89 -21.39 -5.14 -4.36
CA VAL A 89 -20.11 -5.56 -3.82
C VAL A 89 -20.26 -6.32 -2.51
N ASN A 90 -19.48 -7.38 -2.38
CA ASN A 90 -19.31 -8.13 -1.14
C ASN A 90 -18.06 -7.60 -0.42
N LEU A 91 -18.28 -6.81 0.64
CA LEU A 91 -17.19 -6.25 1.44
C LEU A 91 -17.02 -7.05 2.73
N THR A 92 -15.84 -7.58 2.95
CA THR A 92 -15.49 -8.41 4.10
C THR A 92 -14.27 -7.86 4.84
N ASP A 93 -14.05 -8.31 6.06
CA ASP A 93 -12.88 -7.97 6.86
C ASP A 93 -12.40 -9.22 7.61
N PRO A 94 -11.81 -10.20 6.90
CA PRO A 94 -11.33 -11.41 7.55
C PRO A 94 -10.22 -11.06 8.55
N PRO A 95 -10.33 -11.52 9.82
CA PRO A 95 -9.35 -11.23 10.85
C PRO A 95 -8.00 -11.86 10.53
N PRO A 96 -6.90 -11.34 11.09
CA PRO A 96 -5.60 -11.98 10.99
C PRO A 96 -5.62 -13.37 11.63
N LEU A 97 -4.84 -14.29 11.05
CA LEU A 97 -4.80 -15.67 11.50
C LEU A 97 -3.79 -15.85 12.64
N ASP A 98 -4.24 -16.43 13.74
CA ASP A 98 -3.38 -16.76 14.86
C ASP A 98 -2.46 -17.96 14.55
N GLY A 99 -1.21 -17.90 14.98
CA GLY A 99 -0.23 -18.97 14.75
C GLY A 99 0.21 -19.09 13.28
N VAL A 100 -0.04 -18.06 12.48
CA VAL A 100 0.39 -17.99 11.08
C VAL A 100 1.35 -16.82 10.89
N GLU A 101 2.42 -17.06 10.17
CA GLU A 101 3.32 -16.01 9.68
C GLU A 101 3.50 -16.20 8.18
N PHE A 102 2.89 -15.35 7.38
CA PHE A 102 2.97 -15.44 5.93
C PHE A 102 4.31 -14.95 5.39
N VAL A 103 4.92 -15.77 4.55
CA VAL A 103 6.11 -15.44 3.79
C VAL A 103 5.91 -15.71 2.29
N TYR A 104 6.69 -15.04 1.48
CA TYR A 104 6.65 -15.16 0.03
C TYR A 104 8.03 -15.52 -0.51
N GLY A 105 8.09 -16.53 -1.37
CA GLY A 105 9.32 -16.96 -2.05
C GLY A 105 9.20 -16.77 -3.56
N LEU A 106 10.31 -16.50 -4.21
CA LEU A 106 10.37 -16.37 -5.64
C LEU A 106 11.58 -17.11 -6.22
N ASN A 107 11.32 -18.12 -7.05
CA ASN A 107 12.34 -18.84 -7.80
C ASN A 107 12.69 -18.06 -9.07
N LEU A 108 13.82 -17.41 -9.08
CA LEU A 108 14.25 -16.60 -10.21
C LEU A 108 14.66 -17.44 -11.43
N SER A 109 15.09 -18.70 -11.22
CA SER A 109 15.39 -19.60 -12.34
C SER A 109 14.16 -19.96 -13.19
N ARG A 110 12.97 -19.83 -12.62
CA ARG A 110 11.70 -20.16 -13.28
C ARG A 110 10.92 -18.96 -13.78
N CYS A 111 11.32 -17.75 -13.39
CA CYS A 111 10.62 -16.55 -13.84
C CYS A 111 10.97 -16.25 -15.30
N ILE A 112 9.96 -16.24 -16.17
CA ILE A 112 10.11 -15.97 -17.61
C ILE A 112 9.76 -14.53 -18.00
N GLY A 113 9.50 -13.63 -17.03
CA GLY A 113 9.19 -12.23 -17.32
C GLY A 113 7.81 -11.95 -17.93
N CYS A 114 6.92 -12.91 -18.02
CA CYS A 114 5.65 -12.80 -18.77
C CYS A 114 4.62 -11.80 -18.22
N ARG A 115 4.85 -11.19 -17.05
CA ARG A 115 4.00 -10.18 -16.37
C ARG A 115 2.55 -10.60 -16.10
N LYS A 116 2.14 -11.85 -16.29
CA LYS A 116 0.78 -12.32 -15.92
C LYS A 116 0.44 -12.03 -14.46
N CYS A 117 1.42 -12.15 -13.56
CA CYS A 117 1.26 -11.81 -12.15
C CYS A 117 0.98 -10.32 -11.89
N VAL A 118 1.48 -9.42 -12.74
CA VAL A 118 1.21 -7.98 -12.67
C VAL A 118 -0.25 -7.72 -13.01
N HIS A 119 -0.71 -8.21 -14.16
CA HIS A 119 -2.09 -8.04 -14.63
C HIS A 119 -3.10 -8.64 -13.66
N ALA A 120 -2.91 -9.88 -13.22
CA ALA A 120 -3.78 -10.49 -12.22
C ALA A 120 -3.80 -9.74 -10.88
N CYS A 121 -2.68 -9.13 -10.47
CA CYS A 121 -2.63 -8.30 -9.28
C CYS A 121 -3.43 -7.00 -9.45
N VAL A 122 -3.35 -6.39 -10.63
CA VAL A 122 -4.08 -5.17 -10.97
C VAL A 122 -5.59 -5.42 -10.94
N GLU A 123 -6.05 -6.51 -11.54
CA GLU A 123 -7.47 -6.91 -11.57
C GLU A 123 -7.98 -7.30 -10.18
N GLU A 124 -7.31 -8.23 -9.52
CA GLU A 124 -7.73 -8.73 -8.20
C GLU A 124 -7.83 -7.63 -7.15
N ASN A 125 -6.89 -6.67 -7.20
CA ASN A 125 -6.78 -5.66 -6.16
C ASN A 125 -7.40 -4.31 -6.52
N ASN A 126 -8.24 -4.24 -7.55
CA ASN A 126 -8.92 -3.00 -7.96
C ASN A 126 -7.95 -1.81 -8.04
N GLN A 127 -6.76 -2.02 -8.66
CA GLN A 127 -5.78 -0.95 -8.84
C GLN A 127 -6.21 -0.05 -9.99
N SER A 128 -5.83 1.23 -9.96
CA SER A 128 -6.14 2.17 -11.03
C SER A 128 -5.57 1.73 -12.38
N ARG A 129 -6.36 1.92 -13.46
CA ARG A 129 -5.96 1.68 -14.86
C ARG A 129 -5.45 2.98 -15.53
N ALA A 130 -5.94 4.13 -15.05
CA ALA A 130 -5.50 5.43 -15.52
C ALA A 130 -5.50 6.46 -14.35
N PRO A 131 -4.33 6.95 -13.91
CA PRO A 131 -3.00 6.42 -14.24
C PRO A 131 -2.83 4.99 -13.75
N GLU A 132 -2.04 4.21 -14.46
CA GLU A 132 -1.82 2.81 -14.10
C GLU A 132 -1.00 2.70 -12.80
N ILE A 133 -1.53 1.93 -11.83
CA ILE A 133 -0.84 1.59 -10.59
C ILE A 133 -0.56 0.10 -10.57
N GLN A 134 0.70 -0.27 -10.31
CA GLN A 134 1.14 -1.66 -10.19
C GLN A 134 1.86 -1.89 -8.87
N TYR A 135 1.43 -2.92 -8.12
CA TYR A 135 2.13 -3.35 -6.90
C TYR A 135 3.37 -4.19 -7.19
N ILE A 136 3.38 -4.88 -8.32
CA ILE A 136 4.46 -5.77 -8.75
C ILE A 136 5.17 -5.11 -9.92
N ARG A 137 6.47 -4.90 -9.80
CA ARG A 137 7.35 -4.54 -10.91
C ARG A 137 8.20 -5.76 -11.23
N VAL A 138 8.26 -6.16 -12.48
CA VAL A 138 9.15 -7.22 -12.94
C VAL A 138 10.35 -6.55 -13.57
N LEU A 139 11.50 -6.67 -12.91
CA LEU A 139 12.75 -6.11 -13.38
C LEU A 139 13.39 -7.09 -14.36
N GLU A 140 13.80 -6.61 -15.51
CA GLU A 140 14.63 -7.33 -16.46
C GLU A 140 16.10 -7.03 -16.15
N MET A 141 16.89 -8.07 -15.95
CA MET A 141 18.26 -7.98 -15.46
C MET A 141 19.19 -8.81 -16.30
N GLU A 142 20.41 -8.32 -16.52
CA GLU A 142 21.47 -9.06 -17.17
C GLU A 142 21.94 -10.24 -16.30
N LYS A 143 22.16 -11.42 -16.90
CA LYS A 143 22.71 -12.56 -16.19
C LYS A 143 24.06 -12.23 -15.56
N GLY A 144 24.22 -12.56 -14.28
CA GLY A 144 25.43 -12.27 -13.50
C GLY A 144 25.45 -10.88 -12.82
N SER A 145 24.40 -10.08 -13.00
CA SER A 145 24.22 -8.77 -12.34
C SER A 145 23.04 -8.82 -11.37
N ILE A 146 23.10 -8.05 -10.29
CA ILE A 146 21.96 -7.72 -9.42
C ILE A 146 21.94 -6.20 -9.25
N ASP A 147 21.48 -5.49 -10.25
CA ASP A 147 21.31 -4.05 -10.22
C ASP A 147 19.83 -3.69 -10.32
N VAL A 148 19.19 -3.56 -9.15
CA VAL A 148 17.75 -3.24 -9.04
C VAL A 148 17.45 -1.75 -9.26
N GLU A 149 18.48 -0.89 -9.26
CA GLU A 149 18.31 0.56 -9.38
C GLU A 149 18.19 0.97 -10.86
N THR A 150 18.94 0.33 -11.74
CA THR A 150 18.99 0.64 -13.18
C THR A 150 18.25 -0.35 -14.05
N ALA A 151 17.74 -1.46 -13.47
CA ALA A 151 17.03 -2.50 -14.20
C ALA A 151 15.75 -1.98 -14.88
N ASP A 152 15.54 -2.39 -16.12
CA ASP A 152 14.34 -2.03 -16.85
C ASP A 152 13.12 -2.81 -16.35
N HIS A 153 11.96 -2.17 -16.32
CA HIS A 153 10.67 -2.80 -16.01
C HIS A 153 9.59 -2.50 -17.06
N HIS A 154 9.98 -1.87 -18.17
CA HIS A 154 9.13 -1.53 -19.31
C HIS A 154 9.43 -2.36 -20.56
N TYR A 155 10.14 -3.47 -20.41
CA TYR A 155 10.47 -4.36 -21.51
C TYR A 155 9.21 -4.92 -22.22
N ASP A 156 9.38 -5.36 -23.45
CA ASP A 156 8.30 -5.92 -24.26
C ASP A 156 8.01 -7.38 -23.88
N ALA A 157 6.88 -7.61 -23.20
CA ALA A 157 6.48 -8.92 -22.74
C ALA A 157 6.34 -10.01 -23.83
N PRO A 158 5.95 -9.72 -25.10
CA PRO A 158 5.98 -10.71 -26.17
C PRO A 158 7.35 -11.26 -26.54
N GLN A 159 8.42 -10.57 -26.18
CA GLN A 159 9.80 -10.96 -26.50
C GLN A 159 10.47 -11.77 -25.37
N VAL A 160 9.76 -12.10 -24.32
CA VAL A 160 10.31 -12.87 -23.18
C VAL A 160 10.00 -14.35 -23.30
N PRO A 161 10.86 -15.25 -22.72
CA PRO A 161 12.12 -14.93 -22.04
C PRO A 161 13.28 -14.64 -22.99
N ASP A 162 14.10 -13.64 -22.66
CA ASP A 162 15.37 -13.38 -23.34
C ASP A 162 16.43 -14.34 -22.77
N PRO A 163 17.19 -15.08 -23.62
CA PRO A 163 18.16 -16.05 -23.16
C PRO A 163 19.33 -15.47 -22.37
N ASP A 164 19.66 -14.19 -22.55
CA ASP A 164 20.78 -13.52 -21.87
C ASP A 164 20.36 -12.79 -20.58
N LYS A 165 19.06 -12.78 -20.29
CA LYS A 165 18.46 -12.07 -19.16
C LYS A 165 17.79 -13.00 -18.16
N TYR A 166 17.52 -12.47 -16.97
CA TYR A 166 16.62 -13.06 -16.01
C TYR A 166 15.65 -12.02 -15.46
N TYR A 167 14.56 -12.45 -14.89
CA TYR A 167 13.47 -11.58 -14.48
C TYR A 167 13.24 -11.65 -12.99
N MET A 168 13.17 -10.48 -12.34
CA MET A 168 13.05 -10.36 -10.90
C MET A 168 11.80 -9.55 -10.53
N PRO A 169 10.68 -10.20 -10.22
CA PRO A 169 9.52 -9.51 -9.65
C PRO A 169 9.81 -8.93 -8.27
N VAL A 170 9.54 -7.63 -8.10
CA VAL A 170 9.67 -6.91 -6.84
C VAL A 170 8.30 -6.34 -6.43
N GLN A 171 7.92 -6.57 -5.19
CA GLN A 171 6.66 -6.10 -4.59
C GLN A 171 6.87 -5.75 -3.12
N CYS A 172 5.81 -5.50 -2.34
CA CYS A 172 5.94 -5.29 -0.90
C CYS A 172 6.52 -6.54 -0.23
N HIS A 173 7.58 -6.36 0.54
CA HIS A 173 8.28 -7.45 1.23
C HIS A 173 7.69 -7.81 2.59
N GLN A 174 6.62 -7.16 3.03
CA GLN A 174 5.94 -7.43 4.30
C GLN A 174 6.93 -7.60 5.47
N CYS A 175 7.84 -6.65 5.61
CA CYS A 175 8.99 -6.70 6.53
C CYS A 175 8.57 -7.00 7.97
N ALA A 176 9.36 -7.79 8.71
CA ALA A 176 9.15 -8.01 10.14
C ALA A 176 9.45 -6.75 10.98
N LYS A 177 10.36 -5.90 10.48
CA LYS A 177 10.63 -4.58 11.05
C LYS A 177 10.29 -3.48 10.03
N PRO A 178 8.99 -3.20 9.79
CA PRO A 178 8.57 -2.34 8.70
C PRO A 178 8.87 -0.86 8.99
N PRO A 179 9.79 -0.21 8.27
CA PRO A 179 10.08 1.22 8.48
C PRO A 179 8.87 2.08 8.13
N CYS A 180 8.08 1.64 7.15
CA CYS A 180 6.88 2.34 6.71
C CYS A 180 5.77 2.43 7.77
N VAL A 181 5.72 1.50 8.73
CA VAL A 181 4.82 1.57 9.89
C VAL A 181 5.35 2.60 10.89
N LYS A 182 6.67 2.56 11.17
CA LYS A 182 7.30 3.44 12.17
C LYS A 182 7.18 4.93 11.85
N VAL A 183 7.13 5.29 10.57
CA VAL A 183 7.09 6.70 10.13
C VAL A 183 5.68 7.24 9.93
N CYS A 184 4.65 6.44 10.14
CA CYS A 184 3.26 6.89 9.94
C CYS A 184 2.80 7.77 11.12
N PRO A 185 2.57 9.08 10.92
CA PRO A 185 2.26 9.99 12.02
C PRO A 185 0.86 9.78 12.61
N VAL A 186 -0.03 9.14 11.85
CA VAL A 186 -1.43 8.89 12.25
C VAL A 186 -1.72 7.40 12.46
N GLU A 187 -0.70 6.55 12.44
CA GLU A 187 -0.82 5.09 12.58
C GLU A 187 -1.78 4.39 11.59
N ALA A 188 -2.09 5.04 10.46
CA ALA A 188 -2.94 4.49 9.42
C ALA A 188 -2.40 3.18 8.79
N THR A 189 -1.16 2.82 9.06
CA THR A 189 -0.55 1.56 8.63
C THR A 189 0.09 0.87 9.81
N TRP A 190 -0.18 -0.43 9.94
CA TRP A 190 0.35 -1.26 11.03
C TRP A 190 0.64 -2.67 10.53
N GLN A 191 1.23 -3.50 11.38
CA GLN A 191 1.46 -4.91 11.13
C GLN A 191 0.49 -5.73 11.99
N GLU A 192 -0.11 -6.74 11.40
CA GLU A 192 -1.03 -7.65 12.07
C GLU A 192 -0.31 -8.94 12.52
N SER A 193 -0.99 -9.79 13.31
CA SER A 193 -0.40 -10.99 13.93
C SER A 193 0.10 -12.01 12.90
N ASP A 194 -0.54 -12.08 11.73
CA ASP A 194 -0.12 -12.96 10.62
C ASP A 194 1.05 -12.39 9.79
N GLY A 195 1.65 -11.29 10.23
CA GLY A 195 2.80 -10.65 9.60
C GLY A 195 2.46 -9.69 8.49
N ILE A 196 1.20 -9.58 8.08
CA ILE A 196 0.79 -8.68 6.99
C ILE A 196 0.78 -7.23 7.48
N VAL A 197 1.43 -6.35 6.74
CA VAL A 197 1.34 -4.90 6.95
C VAL A 197 0.17 -4.37 6.14
N VAL A 198 -0.76 -3.71 6.80
CA VAL A 198 -2.00 -3.17 6.23
C VAL A 198 -2.02 -1.64 6.23
N ILE A 199 -2.98 -1.07 5.53
CA ILE A 199 -3.28 0.38 5.53
C ILE A 199 -4.79 0.54 5.62
N ASP A 200 -5.24 1.35 6.57
CA ASP A 200 -6.58 1.90 6.54
C ASP A 200 -6.61 3.13 5.62
N TYR A 201 -7.30 3.00 4.49
CA TYR A 201 -7.37 4.06 3.48
C TYR A 201 -8.22 5.25 3.94
N ASP A 202 -9.15 5.04 4.84
CA ASP A 202 -9.99 6.13 5.39
C ASP A 202 -9.25 6.93 6.47
N TRP A 203 -8.22 6.33 7.10
CA TRP A 203 -7.37 6.97 8.09
C TRP A 203 -6.08 7.58 7.51
N CYS A 204 -5.71 7.20 6.28
CA CYS A 204 -4.50 7.65 5.62
C CYS A 204 -4.59 9.12 5.20
N ILE A 205 -3.72 9.97 5.71
CA ILE A 205 -3.63 11.41 5.36
C ILE A 205 -2.78 11.70 4.11
N GLY A 206 -2.19 10.68 3.48
CA GLY A 206 -1.41 10.84 2.26
C GLY A 206 -0.08 11.57 2.38
N CYS A 207 0.52 11.64 3.56
CA CYS A 207 1.78 12.36 3.80
C CYS A 207 2.99 11.76 3.08
N ARG A 208 2.91 10.54 2.55
CA ARG A 208 3.93 9.77 1.80
C ARG A 208 5.22 9.43 2.56
N TYR A 209 5.31 9.68 3.86
CA TYR A 209 6.49 9.28 4.63
C TYR A 209 6.78 7.78 4.53
N CYS A 210 5.75 6.94 4.48
CA CYS A 210 5.91 5.51 4.31
C CYS A 210 6.41 5.10 2.91
N GLU A 211 6.20 5.92 1.88
CA GLU A 211 6.78 5.75 0.55
C GLU A 211 8.28 6.05 0.58
N ALA A 212 8.67 7.20 1.13
CA ALA A 212 10.07 7.59 1.27
C ALA A 212 10.87 6.62 2.16
N ALA A 213 10.24 6.05 3.20
CA ALA A 213 10.89 5.10 4.09
C ALA A 213 11.01 3.68 3.53
N CYS A 214 10.32 3.35 2.42
CA CYS A 214 10.32 2.00 1.87
C CYS A 214 11.53 1.76 0.96
N PRO A 215 12.51 0.90 1.32
CA PRO A 215 13.69 0.69 0.48
C PRO A 215 13.38 -0.12 -0.79
N TYR A 216 12.16 -0.66 -0.92
CA TYR A 216 11.73 -1.51 -2.04
C TYR A 216 10.81 -0.80 -3.03
N TRP A 217 10.54 0.51 -2.83
CA TRP A 217 9.57 1.30 -3.64
C TRP A 217 8.21 0.60 -3.80
N ALA A 218 7.76 -0.09 -2.75
CA ALA A 218 6.57 -0.93 -2.80
C ALA A 218 5.28 -0.21 -2.40
N ARG A 219 5.38 1.07 -2.08
CA ARG A 219 4.24 1.93 -1.76
C ARG A 219 3.90 2.80 -2.97
N ARG A 220 2.59 2.92 -3.26
CA ARG A 220 2.05 3.71 -4.37
C ARG A 220 1.12 4.77 -3.83
N PHE A 221 1.20 5.96 -4.38
CA PHE A 221 0.36 7.08 -4.00
C PHE A 221 -0.65 7.40 -5.09
N ASN A 222 -1.90 7.62 -4.72
CA ASN A 222 -2.97 8.00 -5.61
C ASN A 222 -2.98 9.53 -5.79
N PHE A 223 -2.26 10.03 -6.79
CA PHE A 223 -2.19 11.47 -7.11
C PHE A 223 -3.51 12.00 -7.72
N THR A 224 -4.23 11.15 -8.39
CA THR A 224 -5.53 11.43 -9.00
C THR A 224 -6.56 10.46 -8.48
N GLU A 225 -7.82 10.67 -8.80
CA GLU A 225 -8.87 9.69 -8.53
C GLU A 225 -8.59 8.42 -9.36
N PRO A 226 -8.54 7.24 -8.75
CA PRO A 226 -8.31 5.99 -9.47
C PRO A 226 -9.43 5.70 -10.47
N GLU A 227 -9.05 5.32 -11.68
CA GLU A 227 -9.99 4.91 -12.73
C GLU A 227 -10.00 3.38 -12.83
N ILE A 228 -11.15 2.78 -12.51
CA ILE A 228 -11.40 1.35 -12.61
C ILE A 228 -12.67 1.18 -13.42
N PRO A 229 -12.61 0.64 -14.65
CA PRO A 229 -13.81 0.35 -15.43
C PRO A 229 -14.74 -0.61 -14.67
N SER A 230 -16.05 -0.36 -14.73
CA SER A 230 -17.05 -1.14 -13.95
C SER A 230 -17.00 -2.62 -14.29
N GLU A 231 -16.75 -2.97 -15.55
CA GLU A 231 -16.61 -4.35 -16.05
C GLU A 231 -15.35 -5.07 -15.52
N HIS A 232 -14.36 -4.32 -15.02
CA HIS A 232 -13.12 -4.84 -14.45
C HIS A 232 -13.05 -4.71 -12.94
N LEU A 233 -14.14 -4.30 -12.30
CA LEU A 233 -14.21 -4.20 -10.86
C LEU A 233 -14.34 -5.59 -10.25
N ASN A 234 -13.43 -5.96 -9.36
CA ASN A 234 -13.58 -7.14 -8.52
C ASN A 234 -14.59 -6.82 -7.40
N PRO A 235 -15.78 -7.43 -7.41
CA PRO A 235 -16.82 -7.14 -6.42
C PRO A 235 -16.55 -7.78 -5.05
N ASN A 236 -15.65 -8.77 -4.97
CA ASN A 236 -15.28 -9.41 -3.71
C ASN A 236 -14.14 -8.61 -3.05
N MET A 237 -14.49 -7.79 -2.11
CA MET A 237 -13.59 -6.80 -1.50
C MET A 237 -13.27 -7.11 -0.05
N GLY A 238 -12.05 -6.79 0.35
CA GLY A 238 -11.64 -6.72 1.75
C GLY A 238 -11.42 -5.28 2.17
N TYR A 239 -11.89 -4.90 3.34
CA TYR A 239 -11.78 -3.54 3.85
C TYR A 239 -10.35 -3.03 3.86
N LEU A 240 -9.40 -3.81 4.40
CA LEU A 240 -7.97 -3.47 4.48
C LEU A 240 -7.15 -3.91 3.24
N SER A 241 -7.79 -4.41 2.16
CA SER A 241 -7.04 -4.96 1.03
C SER A 241 -7.38 -4.33 -0.32
N ASN A 242 -8.41 -4.86 -1.01
CA ASN A 242 -8.63 -4.60 -2.44
C ASN A 242 -9.84 -3.72 -2.75
N ARG A 243 -10.47 -3.08 -1.75
CA ARG A 243 -11.48 -2.06 -2.05
C ARG A 243 -10.90 -0.92 -2.88
N PRO A 244 -11.64 -0.30 -3.80
CA PRO A 244 -11.19 0.86 -4.55
C PRO A 244 -10.64 1.96 -3.63
N ARG A 245 -9.51 2.56 -4.01
CA ARG A 245 -8.90 3.65 -3.25
C ARG A 245 -9.50 4.97 -3.67
N GLN A 246 -9.26 5.97 -2.88
CA GLN A 246 -9.55 7.37 -3.17
C GLN A 246 -8.27 8.12 -3.50
N LYS A 247 -8.41 9.27 -4.16
CA LYS A 247 -7.31 10.22 -4.31
C LYS A 247 -6.71 10.59 -2.97
N GLY A 248 -5.38 10.73 -2.92
CA GLY A 248 -4.69 11.24 -1.72
C GLY A 248 -4.28 10.18 -0.72
N VAL A 249 -4.48 8.88 -0.98
CA VAL A 249 -4.06 7.82 -0.07
C VAL A 249 -2.95 6.96 -0.64
N MET A 250 -2.25 6.29 0.25
CA MET A 250 -1.21 5.30 -0.08
C MET A 250 -1.82 3.91 -0.24
N GLU A 251 -1.28 3.14 -1.17
CA GLU A 251 -1.63 1.73 -1.33
C GLU A 251 -0.40 0.84 -1.54
N LYS A 252 -0.56 -0.46 -1.36
CA LYS A 252 0.50 -1.46 -1.53
C LYS A 252 -0.04 -2.88 -1.58
N CYS A 253 0.79 -3.85 -1.94
CA CYS A 253 0.48 -5.27 -1.82
C CYS A 253 0.20 -5.66 -0.36
N THR A 254 -0.91 -6.36 -0.13
CA THR A 254 -1.35 -6.92 1.16
C THR A 254 -1.33 -8.45 1.16
N TYR A 255 -0.57 -9.09 0.25
CA TYR A 255 -0.62 -10.54 0.00
C TYR A 255 -2.03 -11.05 -0.31
N CYS A 256 -2.92 -10.18 -0.83
CA CYS A 256 -4.33 -10.49 -1.08
C CYS A 256 -5.02 -11.03 0.18
N LEU A 257 -4.92 -10.33 1.33
CA LEU A 257 -5.43 -10.82 2.63
C LEU A 257 -6.90 -11.27 2.58
N HIS A 258 -7.74 -10.65 1.75
CA HIS A 258 -9.12 -11.07 1.51
C HIS A 258 -9.23 -12.49 0.91
N ARG A 259 -8.14 -13.02 0.33
CA ARG A 259 -8.04 -14.39 -0.18
C ARG A 259 -7.28 -15.28 0.78
N THR A 260 -6.09 -14.85 1.22
CA THR A 260 -5.17 -15.70 1.98
C THR A 260 -5.72 -16.05 3.37
N ARG A 261 -6.46 -15.15 4.00
CA ARG A 261 -7.11 -15.42 5.29
C ARG A 261 -8.32 -16.35 5.21
N VAL A 262 -8.83 -16.61 4.01
CA VAL A 262 -9.91 -17.60 3.77
C VAL A 262 -9.39 -18.85 3.05
N GLY A 263 -8.07 -19.09 3.09
CA GLY A 263 -7.44 -20.31 2.58
C GLY A 263 -7.18 -20.32 1.07
N ARG A 264 -7.31 -19.19 0.37
CA ARG A 264 -6.99 -19.07 -1.05
C ARG A 264 -5.58 -18.52 -1.26
N LEU A 265 -4.96 -18.84 -2.37
CA LEU A 265 -3.64 -18.30 -2.73
C LEU A 265 -3.73 -16.85 -3.25
N PRO A 266 -2.65 -16.05 -3.14
CA PRO A 266 -2.57 -14.75 -3.80
C PRO A 266 -2.79 -14.88 -5.32
N ALA A 267 -3.53 -13.95 -5.93
CA ALA A 267 -3.84 -14.00 -7.36
C ALA A 267 -2.60 -14.08 -8.25
N CYS A 268 -1.54 -13.34 -7.90
CA CYS A 268 -0.27 -13.37 -8.64
C CYS A 268 0.45 -14.72 -8.59
N LEU A 269 0.17 -15.55 -7.60
CA LEU A 269 0.71 -16.90 -7.51
C LEU A 269 -0.13 -17.87 -8.36
N GLU A 270 -1.46 -17.81 -8.27
CA GLU A 270 -2.36 -18.69 -9.02
C GLU A 270 -2.15 -18.61 -10.54
N VAL A 271 -1.85 -17.43 -11.07
CA VAL A 271 -1.66 -17.22 -12.51
C VAL A 271 -0.23 -17.47 -12.99
N CYS A 272 0.69 -17.83 -12.09
CA CYS A 272 2.10 -18.02 -12.48
C CYS A 272 2.27 -19.34 -13.25
N PRO A 273 2.55 -19.30 -14.59
CA PRO A 273 2.56 -20.51 -15.39
C PRO A 273 3.75 -21.44 -15.12
N THR A 274 4.81 -20.88 -14.51
CA THR A 274 6.07 -21.62 -14.28
C THR A 274 6.24 -22.06 -12.82
N GLY A 275 5.28 -21.73 -11.94
CA GLY A 275 5.40 -22.01 -10.50
C GLY A 275 6.58 -21.31 -9.83
N SER A 276 7.05 -20.20 -10.40
CA SER A 276 8.14 -19.39 -9.84
C SER A 276 7.79 -18.80 -8.46
N ARG A 277 6.51 -18.54 -8.21
CA ARG A 277 6.02 -17.90 -6.99
C ARG A 277 5.62 -18.94 -5.95
N LYS A 278 6.00 -18.70 -4.70
CA LYS A 278 5.74 -19.55 -3.53
C LYS A 278 5.17 -18.70 -2.41
N PHE A 279 4.22 -19.23 -1.68
CA PHE A 279 3.57 -18.51 -0.57
C PHE A 279 3.09 -19.51 0.47
N GLY A 280 3.19 -19.17 1.76
CA GLY A 280 2.69 -20.03 2.82
C GLY A 280 3.02 -19.52 4.21
N ASN A 281 2.62 -20.33 5.18
CA ASN A 281 2.96 -20.12 6.59
C ASN A 281 4.34 -20.68 6.90
N VAL A 282 5.28 -19.84 7.33
CA VAL A 282 6.64 -20.28 7.67
C VAL A 282 6.68 -21.04 9.01
N LEU A 283 5.68 -20.87 9.86
CA LEU A 283 5.58 -21.58 11.14
C LEU A 283 5.08 -23.02 10.99
N ASP A 284 4.54 -23.36 9.81
CA ASP A 284 4.19 -24.74 9.46
C ASP A 284 5.40 -25.44 8.86
N PRO A 285 5.99 -26.44 9.55
CA PRO A 285 7.18 -27.16 9.06
C PRO A 285 6.93 -27.97 7.78
N GLU A 286 5.68 -28.34 7.48
CA GLU A 286 5.28 -29.05 6.28
C GLU A 286 5.04 -28.12 5.09
N SER A 287 5.08 -26.81 5.30
CA SER A 287 4.86 -25.85 4.21
C SER A 287 6.04 -25.82 3.22
N GLU A 288 5.73 -25.62 1.93
CA GLU A 288 6.75 -25.50 0.89
C GLU A 288 7.75 -24.36 1.18
N VAL A 289 7.27 -23.26 1.76
CA VAL A 289 8.14 -22.12 2.08
C VAL A 289 9.10 -22.42 3.23
N ALA A 290 8.68 -23.18 4.24
CA ALA A 290 9.58 -23.67 5.31
C ALA A 290 10.64 -24.60 4.74
N TYR A 291 10.24 -25.54 3.88
CA TYR A 291 11.19 -26.41 3.17
C TYR A 291 12.24 -25.63 2.37
N ILE A 292 11.79 -24.62 1.60
CA ILE A 292 12.70 -23.79 0.80
C ILE A 292 13.71 -23.06 1.69
N LEU A 293 13.25 -22.45 2.78
CA LEU A 293 14.11 -21.71 3.70
C LEU A 293 15.15 -22.60 4.39
N GLN A 294 14.82 -23.88 4.63
CA GLN A 294 15.71 -24.84 5.28
C GLN A 294 16.71 -25.48 4.29
N HIS A 295 16.32 -25.68 3.02
CA HIS A 295 17.08 -26.52 2.10
C HIS A 295 17.65 -25.78 0.88
N LYS A 296 17.22 -24.56 0.60
CA LYS A 296 17.70 -23.77 -0.53
C LYS A 296 18.52 -22.57 -0.07
N ARG A 297 19.39 -22.09 -0.96
CA ARG A 297 20.11 -20.83 -0.72
C ARG A 297 19.19 -19.67 -1.07
N VAL A 298 18.65 -19.05 -0.05
CA VAL A 298 17.78 -17.89 -0.20
C VAL A 298 18.52 -16.59 0.12
N TYR A 299 18.07 -15.49 -0.46
CA TYR A 299 18.54 -14.16 -0.14
C TYR A 299 17.37 -13.18 -0.12
N VAL A 300 17.56 -12.05 0.55
CA VAL A 300 16.61 -10.95 0.61
C VAL A 300 17.24 -9.69 0.00
N LEU A 301 16.41 -8.83 -0.57
CA LEU A 301 16.91 -7.56 -1.10
C LEU A 301 17.24 -6.60 0.03
N LYS A 302 18.35 -5.84 -0.12
CA LYS A 302 18.76 -4.76 0.78
C LYS A 302 18.80 -5.23 2.25
N GLU A 303 19.47 -6.34 2.50
CA GLU A 303 19.61 -6.96 3.83
C GLU A 303 20.28 -5.99 4.82
N ASP A 304 21.23 -5.18 4.34
CA ASP A 304 21.97 -4.14 5.07
C ASP A 304 21.07 -3.10 5.73
N VAL A 305 19.86 -2.87 5.20
CA VAL A 305 18.89 -1.90 5.77
C VAL A 305 18.19 -2.45 7.02
N GLY A 306 18.27 -3.75 7.30
CA GLY A 306 17.79 -4.37 8.54
C GLY A 306 16.27 -4.41 8.71
N THR A 307 15.50 -4.35 7.63
CA THR A 307 14.04 -4.38 7.65
C THR A 307 13.45 -5.77 7.89
N LEU A 308 14.27 -6.82 7.81
CA LEU A 308 13.89 -8.24 7.91
C LEU A 308 12.71 -8.59 6.98
N PRO A 309 12.95 -8.66 5.66
CA PRO A 309 11.92 -9.00 4.69
C PRO A 309 11.32 -10.39 4.91
N ARG A 310 9.99 -10.52 4.76
CA ARG A 310 9.28 -11.79 4.63
C ARG A 310 9.07 -12.18 3.16
N PHE A 311 9.85 -11.63 2.28
CA PHE A 311 9.91 -11.93 0.87
C PHE A 311 11.35 -12.30 0.52
N PHE A 312 11.57 -13.50 0.02
CA PHE A 312 12.88 -14.00 -0.29
C PHE A 312 12.97 -14.49 -1.73
N TYR A 313 14.19 -14.49 -2.23
CA TYR A 313 14.53 -14.94 -3.58
C TYR A 313 15.47 -16.12 -3.51
N TYR A 314 15.38 -17.00 -4.48
CA TYR A 314 16.29 -18.13 -4.62
C TYR A 314 16.42 -18.52 -6.08
N PHE A 315 17.46 -19.31 -6.34
CA PHE A 315 17.68 -19.95 -7.63
C PHE A 315 17.68 -21.46 -7.41
N ASP A 316 17.35 -22.21 -8.46
CA ASP A 316 17.56 -23.65 -8.45
C ASP A 316 19.06 -23.98 -8.39
N GLU A 317 19.42 -25.18 -7.98
CA GLU A 317 20.81 -25.59 -7.83
C GLU A 317 21.60 -25.53 -9.14
N ARG A 318 22.94 -25.41 -9.06
CA ARG A 318 23.83 -25.45 -10.23
C ARG A 318 23.57 -26.72 -11.03
N GLY A 319 23.24 -26.55 -12.30
CA GLY A 319 22.87 -27.66 -13.23
C GLY A 319 21.37 -27.73 -13.50
N SER A 320 20.52 -27.14 -12.68
CA SER A 320 19.14 -26.90 -13.05
C SER A 320 19.07 -25.63 -13.91
N ARG A 321 19.05 -25.82 -15.16
CA ARG A 321 18.63 -24.94 -16.26
C ARG A 321 18.59 -23.42 -16.03
N TYR A 322 19.72 -22.83 -15.74
CA TYR A 322 19.92 -21.40 -15.94
C TYR A 322 19.86 -20.99 -17.41
N ALA A 323 20.01 -21.97 -18.31
CA ALA A 323 20.30 -21.72 -19.71
C ALA A 323 19.22 -22.20 -20.70
N GLU A 324 18.24 -22.94 -20.24
CA GLU A 324 17.20 -23.41 -21.16
C GLU A 324 15.89 -22.70 -20.84
N PRO A 325 15.32 -21.97 -21.79
CA PRO A 325 13.99 -21.39 -21.63
C PRO A 325 13.00 -22.54 -21.36
N ILE A 326 12.11 -22.33 -20.38
CA ILE A 326 11.00 -23.27 -20.14
C ILE A 326 10.16 -23.26 -21.42
N THR A 327 10.14 -24.39 -22.11
CA THR A 327 9.33 -24.53 -23.31
C THR A 327 7.88 -24.84 -22.92
N PRO A 328 6.90 -24.58 -23.81
CA PRO A 328 5.51 -24.96 -23.57
C PRO A 328 5.35 -26.48 -23.24
N ALA A 329 6.29 -27.34 -23.69
CA ALA A 329 6.31 -28.75 -23.37
C ALA A 329 6.67 -29.03 -21.90
N ASP A 330 7.45 -28.17 -21.26
CA ASP A 330 7.85 -28.32 -19.85
C ASP A 330 6.72 -27.94 -18.85
N VAL A 331 5.67 -27.29 -19.35
CA VAL A 331 4.51 -26.80 -18.56
C VAL A 331 3.27 -27.68 -18.77
N GLY A 332 3.32 -28.61 -19.71
CA GLY A 332 2.21 -29.48 -20.14
C GLY A 332 2.34 -30.91 -19.60
N GLY A 333 2.66 -31.08 -18.31
CA GLY A 333 2.58 -32.35 -17.61
C GLY A 333 1.21 -32.45 -16.93
N ASP A 334 0.37 -33.27 -17.55
CA ASP A 334 -0.85 -33.93 -17.05
C ASP A 334 -1.84 -33.08 -16.19
N ALA A 335 -2.93 -32.64 -16.88
CA ALA A 335 -4.18 -32.25 -16.26
C ALA A 335 -5.02 -33.50 -15.89
#